data_0ae91175c8b45ccc2befb9d16b0bebb1
#
_entry.id   0ae91175c8b45ccc2befb9d16b0bebb1
#
_cell.length_a   1.000
_cell.length_b   1.000
_cell.length_c   1.000
_cell.angle_alpha   90.00
_cell.angle_beta   90.00
_cell.angle_gamma   90.00
#
_symmetry.space_group_name_H-M   'P 1'
#
loop_
_entity.id
_entity.type
_entity.pdbx_description
1 polymer ?
#
loop_
_entity_poly.entity_id
_entity_poly.type
_entity_poly.pdbx_seq_one_letter_code
_entity_poly.pdbx_strand_id
1 'polypeptide(L)'
;YGFDPESPWKELPDDVQQVVLYGSGSEQITFTYLSERSKPVAKTHPFEGILPNLTRRHRETDSSAVRDELGKLMAVRSCQACQGSRLKTGARHVFIGEHDHRRALHQVTELPIHKALNYFEGMTMHGAKGQIAEKIVVEIKARLQFLNDVGLNYLTLNRSADTLSGGESQRIRLASQIGSGLTGVMYVLDEPSIGLHQRDNDRLIQTLLRLKNLGNTVLVVEHDEDAIRCADYVVDMGPGAGEHSGEVVAQGTPAEILANPKSLTGQYLNGKLKIDRLSPMRKPDPARMLTIHNATGNNLKDVTASIPVGLFVCVTGVSGSG
;
A
#
# COMPACT_ATOMS: atom_id res chain seq x y z
N TYR A 1 43.89 -15.53 -9.66
CA TYR A 1 44.03 -14.17 -9.12
C TYR A 1 44.85 -14.13 -7.81
N GLY A 2 45.12 -15.28 -7.17
CA GLY A 2 46.02 -15.37 -6.02
C GLY A 2 45.53 -14.72 -4.73
N PHE A 3 44.21 -14.53 -4.55
CA PHE A 3 43.64 -14.03 -3.32
C PHE A 3 43.24 -15.16 -2.37
N ASP A 4 43.22 -14.88 -1.07
CA ASP A 4 42.75 -15.80 -0.06
C ASP A 4 41.21 -15.74 0.02
N PRO A 5 40.46 -16.86 -0.22
CA PRO A 5 39.01 -16.90 -0.13
C PRO A 5 38.43 -16.56 1.25
N GLU A 6 39.22 -16.69 2.33
CA GLU A 6 38.82 -16.35 3.70
C GLU A 6 38.98 -14.86 4.02
N SER A 7 39.61 -14.10 3.13
CA SER A 7 39.78 -12.66 3.30
C SER A 7 38.41 -11.96 3.28
N PRO A 8 38.17 -10.99 4.19
CA PRO A 8 36.97 -10.17 4.17
C PRO A 8 36.78 -9.46 2.82
N TRP A 9 35.57 -9.44 2.28
CA TRP A 9 35.25 -8.81 0.99
C TRP A 9 35.88 -7.42 0.78
N LYS A 10 35.88 -6.61 1.84
CA LYS A 10 36.40 -5.23 1.81
C LYS A 10 37.93 -5.15 1.64
N GLU A 11 38.62 -6.21 1.92
CA GLU A 11 40.09 -6.30 1.86
C GLU A 11 40.58 -6.91 0.54
N LEU A 12 39.64 -7.44 -0.27
CA LEU A 12 39.97 -7.94 -1.60
C LEU A 12 40.35 -6.77 -2.53
N PRO A 13 41.39 -6.94 -3.40
CA PRO A 13 41.68 -5.98 -4.45
C PRO A 13 40.48 -5.68 -5.36
N ASP A 14 40.39 -4.46 -5.85
CA ASP A 14 39.22 -4.00 -6.65
C ASP A 14 39.05 -4.82 -7.94
N ASP A 15 40.15 -5.25 -8.58
CA ASP A 15 40.13 -6.09 -9.77
C ASP A 15 39.56 -7.49 -9.46
N VAL A 16 39.91 -8.07 -8.32
CA VAL A 16 39.37 -9.33 -7.85
C VAL A 16 37.84 -9.18 -7.55
N GLN A 17 37.45 -8.11 -6.86
CA GLN A 17 36.02 -7.82 -6.60
C GLN A 17 35.24 -7.70 -7.92
N GLN A 18 35.78 -7.00 -8.92
CA GLN A 18 35.18 -6.87 -10.25
C GLN A 18 35.00 -8.21 -10.95
N VAL A 19 36.02 -9.04 -10.94
CA VAL A 19 35.96 -10.38 -11.55
C VAL A 19 34.93 -11.26 -10.83
N VAL A 20 34.92 -11.26 -9.52
CA VAL A 20 33.94 -12.04 -8.73
C VAL A 20 32.51 -11.60 -9.03
N LEU A 21 32.25 -10.30 -9.08
CA LEU A 21 30.92 -9.78 -9.34
C LEU A 21 30.47 -9.92 -10.80
N TYR A 22 31.31 -9.57 -11.75
CA TYR A 22 30.92 -9.40 -13.16
C TYR A 22 31.51 -10.43 -14.11
N GLY A 23 32.43 -11.26 -13.62
CA GLY A 23 33.08 -12.31 -14.42
C GLY A 23 34.42 -11.90 -14.98
N SER A 24 35.15 -12.90 -15.56
CA SER A 24 36.48 -12.74 -16.15
C SER A 24 36.46 -12.24 -17.59
N GLY A 25 35.29 -11.90 -18.14
CA GLY A 25 35.18 -11.51 -19.55
C GLY A 25 35.59 -12.63 -20.49
N SER A 26 36.59 -12.37 -21.32
CA SER A 26 37.17 -13.37 -22.26
C SER A 26 38.33 -14.19 -21.67
N GLU A 27 38.78 -13.83 -20.47
CA GLU A 27 39.90 -14.53 -19.82
C GLU A 27 39.49 -15.94 -19.41
N GLN A 28 40.31 -16.92 -19.80
CA GLN A 28 40.08 -18.32 -19.53
C GLN A 28 40.67 -18.71 -18.17
N ILE A 29 39.84 -19.22 -17.29
CA ILE A 29 40.25 -19.69 -15.95
C ILE A 29 40.11 -21.19 -15.87
N THR A 30 41.12 -21.84 -15.32
CA THR A 30 41.11 -23.30 -15.12
C THR A 30 40.51 -23.64 -13.76
N PHE A 31 39.37 -24.29 -13.77
CA PHE A 31 38.68 -24.77 -12.58
C PHE A 31 38.91 -26.26 -12.40
N THR A 32 39.16 -26.68 -11.17
CA THR A 32 39.31 -28.10 -10.82
C THR A 32 38.03 -28.58 -10.16
N TYR A 33 37.30 -29.45 -10.81
CA TYR A 33 36.09 -30.08 -10.31
C TYR A 33 36.37 -31.50 -9.80
N LEU A 34 35.62 -31.96 -8.82
CA LEU A 34 35.62 -33.39 -8.43
C LEU A 34 34.57 -34.10 -9.30
N SER A 35 35.01 -35.12 -10.02
CA SER A 35 34.09 -36.02 -10.75
C SER A 35 33.29 -36.88 -9.77
N GLU A 36 32.23 -37.53 -10.25
CA GLU A 36 31.39 -38.47 -9.45
C GLU A 36 32.22 -39.57 -8.75
N ARG A 37 33.42 -39.87 -9.25
CA ARG A 37 34.37 -40.82 -8.67
C ARG A 37 35.47 -40.13 -7.83
N SER A 38 35.21 -38.90 -7.37
CA SER A 38 36.15 -38.08 -6.57
C SER A 38 37.54 -37.86 -7.21
N LYS A 39 37.66 -37.98 -8.54
CA LYS A 39 38.90 -37.66 -9.27
C LYS A 39 38.86 -36.19 -9.72
N PRO A 40 39.95 -35.43 -9.54
CA PRO A 40 40.01 -34.06 -10.01
C PRO A 40 39.99 -34.01 -11.55
N VAL A 41 39.10 -33.16 -12.09
CA VAL A 41 39.00 -32.89 -13.54
C VAL A 41 39.18 -31.41 -13.75
N ALA A 42 40.17 -30.99 -14.50
CA ALA A 42 40.40 -29.61 -14.88
C ALA A 42 39.54 -29.25 -16.09
N LYS A 43 38.79 -28.13 -16.00
CA LYS A 43 38.08 -27.52 -17.12
C LYS A 43 38.46 -26.06 -17.21
N THR A 44 38.75 -25.60 -18.43
CA THR A 44 39.12 -24.20 -18.69
C THR A 44 37.97 -23.50 -19.41
N HIS A 45 37.45 -22.46 -18.79
CA HIS A 45 36.40 -21.61 -19.35
C HIS A 45 36.38 -20.23 -18.65
N PRO A 46 35.77 -19.20 -19.24
CA PRO A 46 35.57 -17.92 -18.55
C PRO A 46 34.71 -18.09 -17.29
N PHE A 47 35.04 -17.32 -16.28
CA PHE A 47 34.16 -17.22 -15.10
C PHE A 47 33.01 -16.27 -15.40
N GLU A 48 31.77 -16.74 -15.24
CA GLU A 48 30.57 -15.97 -15.56
C GLU A 48 30.39 -14.74 -14.65
N GLY A 49 30.83 -14.81 -13.40
CA GLY A 49 30.55 -13.83 -12.36
C GLY A 49 29.22 -14.06 -11.63
N ILE A 50 29.15 -13.57 -10.39
CA ILE A 50 28.00 -13.79 -9.53
C ILE A 50 26.74 -13.08 -10.10
N LEU A 51 26.83 -11.80 -10.45
CA LEU A 51 25.69 -11.02 -10.91
C LEU A 51 25.12 -11.50 -12.26
N PRO A 52 25.91 -11.78 -13.29
CA PRO A 52 25.41 -12.40 -14.52
C PRO A 52 24.79 -13.77 -14.28
N ASN A 53 25.40 -14.62 -13.45
CA ASN A 53 24.87 -15.94 -13.11
C ASN A 53 23.50 -15.84 -12.43
N LEU A 54 23.36 -15.02 -11.38
CA LEU A 54 22.08 -14.81 -10.69
C LEU A 54 21.01 -14.22 -11.62
N THR A 55 21.40 -13.27 -12.48
CA THR A 55 20.50 -12.66 -13.46
C THR A 55 20.00 -13.69 -14.48
N ARG A 56 20.89 -14.52 -15.00
CA ARG A 56 20.53 -15.61 -15.92
C ARG A 56 19.60 -16.61 -15.23
N ARG A 57 19.96 -17.08 -14.03
CA ARG A 57 19.13 -18.01 -13.25
C ARG A 57 17.75 -17.46 -12.95
N HIS A 58 17.62 -16.18 -12.58
CA HIS A 58 16.32 -15.53 -12.35
C HIS A 58 15.45 -15.53 -13.63
N ARG A 59 16.08 -15.34 -14.80
CA ARG A 59 15.37 -15.33 -16.09
C ARG A 59 14.94 -16.71 -16.56
N GLU A 60 15.81 -17.71 -16.39
CA GLU A 60 15.68 -19.04 -16.98
C GLU A 60 14.98 -20.06 -16.07
N THR A 61 14.82 -19.77 -14.77
CA THR A 61 14.18 -20.71 -13.85
C THR A 61 12.68 -20.86 -14.11
N ASP A 62 12.20 -22.10 -14.13
CA ASP A 62 10.77 -22.41 -14.18
C ASP A 62 10.12 -22.45 -12.80
N SER A 63 10.93 -22.47 -11.73
CA SER A 63 10.43 -22.49 -10.35
C SER A 63 10.12 -21.09 -9.85
N SER A 64 8.85 -20.84 -9.49
CA SER A 64 8.40 -19.57 -8.88
C SER A 64 9.13 -19.30 -7.56
N ALA A 65 9.31 -20.30 -6.71
CA ALA A 65 10.01 -20.18 -5.44
C ALA A 65 11.49 -19.73 -5.60
N VAL A 66 12.19 -20.28 -6.59
CA VAL A 66 13.58 -19.87 -6.90
C VAL A 66 13.61 -18.45 -7.45
N ARG A 67 12.63 -18.09 -8.29
CA ARG A 67 12.52 -16.74 -8.85
C ARG A 67 12.25 -15.70 -7.75
N ASP A 68 11.40 -16.01 -6.80
CA ASP A 68 11.08 -15.14 -5.66
C ASP A 68 12.28 -14.95 -4.74
N GLU A 69 13.05 -16.02 -4.46
CA GLU A 69 14.27 -15.92 -3.67
C GLU A 69 15.34 -15.06 -4.36
N LEU A 70 15.57 -15.27 -5.66
CA LEU A 70 16.49 -14.43 -6.43
C LEU A 70 16.00 -12.99 -6.57
N GLY A 71 14.66 -12.79 -6.63
CA GLY A 71 14.02 -11.48 -6.65
C GLY A 71 14.32 -10.63 -5.41
N LYS A 72 14.51 -11.24 -4.24
CA LYS A 72 14.89 -10.54 -3.00
C LYS A 72 16.25 -9.85 -3.09
N LEU A 73 17.13 -10.32 -3.99
CA LEU A 73 18.44 -9.72 -4.25
C LEU A 73 18.39 -8.58 -5.26
N MET A 74 17.22 -8.29 -5.82
CA MET A 74 17.00 -7.24 -6.81
C MET A 74 16.40 -5.99 -6.17
N ALA A 75 16.86 -4.82 -6.59
CA ALA A 75 16.28 -3.55 -6.18
C ALA A 75 15.54 -2.90 -7.35
N VAL A 76 14.34 -2.39 -7.09
CA VAL A 76 13.60 -1.57 -8.06
C VAL A 76 14.24 -0.20 -8.13
N ARG A 77 14.69 0.20 -9.31
CA ARG A 77 15.27 1.52 -9.57
C ARG A 77 14.51 2.25 -10.67
N SER A 78 14.46 3.58 -10.57
CA SER A 78 13.92 4.41 -11.64
C SER A 78 14.73 4.21 -12.92
N CYS A 79 14.05 4.01 -14.04
CA CYS A 79 14.67 3.90 -15.36
C CYS A 79 15.42 5.19 -15.70
N GLN A 80 16.71 5.12 -16.01
CA GLN A 80 17.54 6.29 -16.34
C GLN A 80 17.06 7.03 -17.59
N ALA A 81 16.53 6.30 -18.59
CA ALA A 81 16.05 6.89 -19.83
C ALA A 81 14.76 7.71 -19.66
N CYS A 82 13.79 7.21 -18.88
CA CYS A 82 12.53 7.91 -18.64
C CYS A 82 12.41 8.56 -17.26
N GLN A 83 13.40 8.40 -16.39
CA GLN A 83 13.45 8.96 -15.04
C GLN A 83 12.19 8.63 -14.21
N GLY A 84 11.67 7.42 -14.37
CA GLY A 84 10.46 6.97 -13.69
C GLY A 84 9.13 7.37 -14.33
N SER A 85 9.12 8.28 -15.30
CA SER A 85 7.88 8.78 -15.92
C SER A 85 7.11 7.74 -16.76
N ARG A 86 7.73 6.62 -17.13
CA ARG A 86 7.18 5.56 -18.02
C ARG A 86 6.74 6.06 -19.40
N LEU A 87 7.12 7.29 -19.77
CA LEU A 87 6.76 7.96 -21.01
C LEU A 87 7.98 8.15 -21.92
N LYS A 88 7.76 8.10 -23.23
CA LYS A 88 8.76 8.51 -24.24
C LYS A 88 9.09 10.00 -24.10
N THR A 89 10.29 10.39 -24.54
CA THR A 89 10.77 11.77 -24.42
C THR A 89 9.78 12.81 -24.95
N GLY A 90 9.18 12.60 -26.13
CA GLY A 90 8.18 13.52 -26.69
C GLY A 90 6.93 13.67 -25.79
N ALA A 91 6.42 12.56 -25.24
CA ALA A 91 5.24 12.58 -24.38
C ALA A 91 5.49 13.26 -23.03
N ARG A 92 6.74 13.25 -22.53
CA ARG A 92 7.12 13.96 -21.30
C ARG A 92 7.10 15.48 -21.47
N HIS A 93 7.15 15.98 -22.68
CA HIS A 93 7.15 17.41 -22.99
C HIS A 93 5.78 17.91 -23.49
N VAL A 94 4.74 17.11 -23.33
CA VAL A 94 3.35 17.56 -23.54
C VAL A 94 2.82 18.11 -22.22
N PHE A 95 2.47 19.39 -22.20
CA PHE A 95 2.03 20.11 -21.01
C PHE A 95 0.57 20.51 -21.11
N ILE A 96 -0.12 20.49 -19.99
CA ILE A 96 -1.51 20.94 -19.82
C ILE A 96 -1.51 22.09 -18.80
N GLY A 97 -2.41 23.06 -19.00
CA GLY A 97 -2.50 24.26 -18.16
C GLY A 97 -1.74 25.44 -18.74
N GLU A 98 -1.92 26.60 -18.11
CA GLU A 98 -1.34 27.88 -18.49
C GLU A 98 -0.44 28.42 -17.37
N HIS A 99 0.57 29.21 -17.76
CA HIS A 99 1.51 29.87 -16.84
C HIS A 99 2.09 28.90 -15.77
N ASP A 100 2.00 29.25 -14.51
CA ASP A 100 2.56 28.50 -13.38
C ASP A 100 1.82 27.16 -13.11
N HIS A 101 0.61 26.98 -13.66
CA HIS A 101 -0.15 25.74 -13.61
C HIS A 101 0.19 24.76 -14.74
N ARG A 102 1.20 25.06 -15.57
CA ARG A 102 1.62 24.20 -16.67
C ARG A 102 2.37 22.98 -16.18
N ARG A 103 1.77 21.79 -16.34
CA ARG A 103 2.37 20.51 -15.93
C ARG A 103 2.25 19.45 -17.01
N ALA A 104 3.25 18.57 -17.09
CA ALA A 104 3.16 17.35 -17.88
C ALA A 104 2.45 16.25 -17.11
N LEU A 105 1.93 15.25 -17.82
CA LEU A 105 1.14 14.15 -17.22
C LEU A 105 1.88 13.47 -16.06
N HIS A 106 3.16 13.12 -16.24
CA HIS A 106 3.95 12.47 -15.17
C HIS A 106 4.09 13.35 -13.92
N GLN A 107 4.24 14.66 -14.08
CA GLN A 107 4.31 15.61 -12.97
C GLN A 107 2.99 15.68 -12.18
N VAL A 108 1.85 15.55 -12.86
CA VAL A 108 0.54 15.50 -12.21
C VAL A 108 0.34 14.16 -11.49
N THR A 109 0.74 13.04 -12.11
CA THR A 109 0.59 11.71 -11.50
C THR A 109 1.53 11.47 -10.32
N GLU A 110 2.60 12.23 -10.18
CA GLU A 110 3.51 12.24 -9.03
C GLU A 110 2.97 13.05 -7.84
N LEU A 111 1.97 13.88 -8.06
CA LEU A 111 1.33 14.62 -6.97
C LEU A 111 0.52 13.68 -6.07
N PRO A 112 0.52 13.89 -4.74
CA PRO A 112 -0.50 13.31 -3.87
C PRO A 112 -1.90 13.67 -4.37
N ILE A 113 -2.86 12.76 -4.21
CA ILE A 113 -4.24 12.89 -4.75
C ILE A 113 -4.87 14.24 -4.37
N HIS A 114 -4.72 14.69 -3.12
CA HIS A 114 -5.25 16.01 -2.71
C HIS A 114 -4.60 17.17 -3.49
N LYS A 115 -3.32 17.10 -3.82
CA LYS A 115 -2.63 18.12 -4.61
C LYS A 115 -3.00 18.03 -6.10
N ALA A 116 -3.20 16.81 -6.62
CA ALA A 116 -3.69 16.62 -7.97
C ALA A 116 -5.12 17.16 -8.14
N LEU A 117 -5.98 16.97 -7.13
CA LEU A 117 -7.32 17.56 -7.10
C LEU A 117 -7.25 19.09 -7.15
N ASN A 118 -6.49 19.72 -6.25
CA ASN A 118 -6.29 21.18 -6.23
C ASN A 118 -5.73 21.70 -7.56
N TYR A 119 -4.85 20.94 -8.21
CA TYR A 119 -4.33 21.30 -9.54
C TYR A 119 -5.44 21.39 -10.58
N PHE A 120 -6.35 20.39 -10.63
CA PHE A 120 -7.48 20.41 -11.55
C PHE A 120 -8.58 21.41 -11.16
N GLU A 121 -8.73 21.73 -9.89
CA GLU A 121 -9.66 22.76 -9.41
C GLU A 121 -9.21 24.17 -9.84
N GLY A 122 -7.93 24.45 -9.73
CA GLY A 122 -7.34 25.72 -10.15
C GLY A 122 -7.07 25.83 -11.65
N MET A 123 -7.37 24.78 -12.45
CA MET A 123 -7.07 24.78 -13.87
C MET A 123 -8.10 25.62 -14.64
N THR A 124 -7.61 26.64 -15.33
CA THR A 124 -8.40 27.44 -16.28
C THR A 124 -7.92 27.15 -17.71
N MET A 125 -8.85 26.92 -18.60
CA MET A 125 -8.59 26.76 -20.03
C MET A 125 -9.62 27.56 -20.83
N HIS A 126 -9.18 28.25 -21.88
CA HIS A 126 -10.00 29.12 -22.70
C HIS A 126 -10.21 28.60 -24.13
N GLY A 127 -11.26 29.08 -24.80
CA GLY A 127 -11.57 28.77 -26.18
C GLY A 127 -11.91 27.29 -26.41
N ALA A 128 -11.61 26.78 -27.62
CA ALA A 128 -11.93 25.41 -28.02
C ALA A 128 -11.28 24.35 -27.12
N LYS A 129 -10.08 24.60 -26.55
CA LYS A 129 -9.44 23.70 -25.60
C LYS A 129 -10.21 23.60 -24.30
N GLY A 130 -10.78 24.71 -23.81
CA GLY A 130 -11.62 24.74 -22.62
C GLY A 130 -12.89 23.91 -22.79
N GLN A 131 -13.57 24.03 -23.93
CA GLN A 131 -14.78 23.26 -24.23
C GLN A 131 -14.53 21.73 -24.27
N ILE A 132 -13.39 21.33 -24.83
CA ILE A 132 -13.00 19.90 -24.85
C ILE A 132 -12.62 19.42 -23.45
N ALA A 133 -11.86 20.22 -22.71
CA ALA A 133 -11.35 19.85 -21.39
C ALA A 133 -12.43 19.81 -20.31
N GLU A 134 -13.47 20.62 -20.40
CA GLU A 134 -14.49 20.79 -19.36
C GLU A 134 -15.09 19.47 -18.89
N LYS A 135 -15.59 18.65 -19.82
CA LYS A 135 -16.20 17.34 -19.48
C LYS A 135 -15.18 16.38 -18.88
N ILE A 136 -13.96 16.36 -19.41
CA ILE A 136 -12.89 15.49 -18.93
C ILE A 136 -12.44 15.91 -17.52
N VAL A 137 -12.27 17.19 -17.30
CA VAL A 137 -11.82 17.74 -16.00
C VAL A 137 -12.87 17.51 -14.92
N VAL A 138 -14.18 17.63 -15.23
CA VAL A 138 -15.28 17.31 -14.29
C VAL A 138 -15.18 15.86 -13.83
N GLU A 139 -15.00 14.92 -14.75
CA GLU A 139 -14.85 13.50 -14.42
C GLU A 139 -13.58 13.21 -13.59
N ILE A 140 -12.45 13.83 -13.96
CA ILE A 140 -11.20 13.66 -13.21
C ILE A 140 -11.37 14.20 -11.79
N LYS A 141 -11.95 15.38 -11.62
CA LYS A 141 -12.22 15.98 -10.30
C LYS A 141 -13.12 15.09 -9.45
N ALA A 142 -14.20 14.58 -10.01
CA ALA A 142 -15.13 13.70 -9.28
C ALA A 142 -14.43 12.45 -8.75
N ARG A 143 -13.58 11.81 -9.57
CA ARG A 143 -12.81 10.62 -9.18
C ARG A 143 -11.71 10.94 -8.16
N LEU A 144 -10.98 12.03 -8.33
CA LEU A 144 -9.96 12.47 -7.38
C LEU A 144 -10.57 12.87 -6.04
N GLN A 145 -11.70 13.59 -6.06
CA GLN A 145 -12.46 13.94 -4.86
C GLN A 145 -12.88 12.69 -4.11
N PHE A 146 -13.42 11.69 -4.82
CA PHE A 146 -13.81 10.45 -4.19
C PHE A 146 -12.63 9.71 -3.54
N LEU A 147 -11.48 9.60 -4.23
CA LEU A 147 -10.26 9.01 -3.65
C LEU A 147 -9.79 9.79 -2.41
N ASN A 148 -9.95 11.10 -2.40
CA ASN A 148 -9.66 11.95 -1.25
C ASN A 148 -10.63 11.67 -0.08
N ASP A 149 -11.92 11.49 -0.38
CA ASP A 149 -12.98 11.28 0.62
C ASP A 149 -12.89 9.90 1.30
N VAL A 150 -12.39 8.87 0.58
CA VAL A 150 -12.12 7.54 1.16
C VAL A 150 -10.76 7.43 1.88
N GLY A 151 -10.11 8.57 2.16
CA GLY A 151 -8.87 8.61 2.94
C GLY A 151 -7.60 8.23 2.16
N LEU A 152 -7.62 8.24 0.81
CA LEU A 152 -6.47 7.95 -0.04
C LEU A 152 -5.74 9.21 -0.52
N ASN A 153 -5.93 10.34 0.15
CA ASN A 153 -5.44 11.66 -0.21
C ASN A 153 -3.91 11.76 -0.31
N TYR A 154 -3.19 10.92 0.41
CA TYR A 154 -1.72 10.87 0.47
C TYR A 154 -1.09 10.05 -0.66
N LEU A 155 -1.85 9.15 -1.30
CA LEU A 155 -1.34 8.34 -2.40
C LEU A 155 -1.06 9.18 -3.64
N THR A 156 -0.18 8.68 -4.50
CA THR A 156 0.10 9.24 -5.82
C THR A 156 -0.43 8.33 -6.91
N LEU A 157 -0.87 8.89 -8.06
CA LEU A 157 -1.42 8.10 -9.16
C LEU A 157 -0.37 7.24 -9.88
N ASN A 158 0.92 7.55 -9.72
CA ASN A 158 2.03 6.78 -10.30
C ASN A 158 2.47 5.62 -9.40
N ARG A 159 1.89 5.45 -8.21
CA ARG A 159 2.23 4.38 -7.29
C ARG A 159 1.89 3.01 -7.90
N SER A 160 2.79 2.06 -7.74
CA SER A 160 2.61 0.70 -8.27
C SER A 160 1.61 -0.08 -7.40
N ALA A 161 0.73 -0.85 -8.05
CA ALA A 161 -0.36 -1.57 -7.38
C ALA A 161 0.13 -2.62 -6.37
N ASP A 162 1.28 -3.24 -6.62
CA ASP A 162 1.93 -4.22 -5.74
C ASP A 162 2.45 -3.63 -4.42
N THR A 163 2.57 -2.30 -4.34
CA THR A 163 2.97 -1.58 -3.13
C THR A 163 1.80 -1.14 -2.26
N LEU A 164 0.56 -1.37 -2.70
CA LEU A 164 -0.65 -0.98 -1.99
C LEU A 164 -0.97 -1.98 -0.87
N SER A 165 -1.41 -1.48 0.27
CA SER A 165 -2.00 -2.31 1.31
C SER A 165 -3.35 -2.88 0.87
N GLY A 166 -3.83 -3.94 1.55
CA GLY A 166 -5.15 -4.53 1.27
C GLY A 166 -6.27 -3.50 1.37
N GLY A 167 -6.29 -2.68 2.43
CA GLY A 167 -7.28 -1.63 2.61
C GLY A 167 -7.19 -0.51 1.56
N GLU A 168 -5.98 -0.10 1.14
CA GLU A 168 -5.81 0.86 0.03
C GLU A 168 -6.39 0.31 -1.28
N SER A 169 -6.08 -0.95 -1.60
CA SER A 169 -6.57 -1.62 -2.82
C SER A 169 -8.09 -1.73 -2.83
N GLN A 170 -8.71 -2.06 -1.69
CA GLN A 170 -10.16 -2.15 -1.54
C GLN A 170 -10.83 -0.79 -1.75
N ARG A 171 -10.29 0.28 -1.15
CA ARG A 171 -10.80 1.65 -1.32
C ARG A 171 -10.65 2.17 -2.75
N ILE A 172 -9.57 1.81 -3.45
CA ILE A 172 -9.40 2.14 -4.89
C ILE A 172 -10.47 1.43 -5.72
N ARG A 173 -10.77 0.15 -5.45
CA ARG A 173 -11.87 -0.57 -6.12
C ARG A 173 -13.20 0.12 -5.87
N LEU A 174 -13.49 0.48 -4.62
CA LEU A 174 -14.67 1.24 -4.25
C LEU A 174 -14.75 2.55 -5.05
N ALA A 175 -13.65 3.31 -5.11
CA ALA A 175 -13.56 4.54 -5.88
C ALA A 175 -13.89 4.34 -7.37
N SER A 176 -13.42 3.24 -7.96
CA SER A 176 -13.66 2.95 -9.37
C SER A 176 -15.13 2.61 -9.66
N GLN A 177 -15.80 1.96 -8.73
CA GLN A 177 -17.23 1.60 -8.85
C GLN A 177 -18.14 2.81 -8.69
N ILE A 178 -17.84 3.69 -7.75
CA ILE A 178 -18.67 4.84 -7.39
C ILE A 178 -18.48 6.02 -8.35
N GLY A 179 -17.26 6.21 -8.86
CA GLY A 179 -16.95 7.27 -9.82
C GLY A 179 -17.74 7.19 -11.14
N SER A 180 -18.53 6.12 -11.35
CA SER A 180 -19.40 5.97 -12.50
C SER A 180 -20.69 6.79 -12.44
N GLY A 181 -21.03 7.38 -11.27
CA GLY A 181 -22.27 8.15 -11.10
C GLY A 181 -23.57 7.35 -11.31
N LEU A 182 -23.50 6.03 -11.24
CA LEU A 182 -24.66 5.15 -11.41
C LEU A 182 -25.68 5.38 -10.30
N THR A 183 -26.95 5.40 -10.66
CA THR A 183 -28.09 5.50 -9.76
C THR A 183 -28.95 4.25 -9.86
N GLY A 184 -29.65 3.87 -8.76
CA GLY A 184 -30.52 2.69 -8.74
C GLY A 184 -29.76 1.36 -8.72
N VAL A 185 -28.50 1.36 -8.32
CA VAL A 185 -27.67 0.14 -8.18
C VAL A 185 -27.49 -0.23 -6.70
N MET A 186 -27.06 -1.47 -6.46
CA MET A 186 -26.69 -1.96 -5.14
C MET A 186 -25.17 -2.07 -5.03
N TYR A 187 -24.61 -1.39 -4.05
CA TYR A 187 -23.21 -1.50 -3.65
C TYR A 187 -23.09 -2.46 -2.47
N VAL A 188 -22.21 -3.46 -2.59
CA VAL A 188 -21.93 -4.42 -1.52
C VAL A 188 -20.46 -4.26 -1.12
N LEU A 189 -20.22 -3.94 0.13
CA LEU A 189 -18.90 -3.60 0.67
C LEU A 189 -18.61 -4.47 1.89
N ASP A 190 -17.39 -4.99 1.94
CA ASP A 190 -16.91 -5.82 3.04
C ASP A 190 -15.80 -5.09 3.78
N GLU A 191 -16.05 -4.73 5.04
CA GLU A 191 -15.15 -4.01 5.95
C GLU A 191 -14.40 -2.81 5.31
N PRO A 192 -15.10 -1.85 4.68
CA PRO A 192 -14.43 -0.75 3.98
C PRO A 192 -13.67 0.21 4.92
N SER A 193 -13.96 0.21 6.21
CA SER A 193 -13.28 1.00 7.25
C SER A 193 -11.94 0.42 7.69
N ILE A 194 -11.61 -0.82 7.29
CA ILE A 194 -10.42 -1.52 7.79
C ILE A 194 -9.13 -0.71 7.56
N GLY A 195 -8.37 -0.51 8.63
CA GLY A 195 -7.10 0.23 8.57
C GLY A 195 -7.26 1.75 8.40
N LEU A 196 -8.46 2.30 8.55
CA LEU A 196 -8.67 3.74 8.63
C LEU A 196 -8.44 4.27 10.04
N HIS A 197 -7.91 5.48 10.10
CA HIS A 197 -7.98 6.28 11.33
C HIS A 197 -9.41 6.81 11.52
N GLN A 198 -9.84 7.00 12.77
CA GLN A 198 -11.20 7.48 13.10
C GLN A 198 -11.63 8.71 12.26
N ARG A 199 -10.75 9.69 12.11
CA ARG A 199 -11.02 10.89 11.29
C ARG A 199 -11.31 10.58 9.82
N ASP A 200 -10.70 9.54 9.25
CA ASP A 200 -10.89 9.17 7.86
C ASP A 200 -12.13 8.27 7.70
N ASN A 201 -12.53 7.56 8.78
CA ASN A 201 -13.75 6.77 8.85
C ASN A 201 -15.00 7.66 8.70
N ASP A 202 -15.04 8.82 9.36
CA ASP A 202 -16.12 9.79 9.23
C ASP A 202 -16.36 10.18 7.76
N ARG A 203 -15.29 10.41 7.00
CA ARG A 203 -15.37 10.75 5.57
C ARG A 203 -15.93 9.59 4.74
N LEU A 204 -15.50 8.38 5.04
CA LEU A 204 -16.02 7.17 4.39
C LEU A 204 -17.53 7.06 4.63
N ILE A 205 -17.98 7.17 5.88
CA ILE A 205 -19.42 7.14 6.24
C ILE A 205 -20.21 8.21 5.48
N GLN A 206 -19.73 9.46 5.46
CA GLN A 206 -20.38 10.52 4.70
C GLN A 206 -20.47 10.20 3.21
N THR A 207 -19.46 9.56 2.65
CA THR A 207 -19.46 9.14 1.26
C THR A 207 -20.48 8.05 0.98
N LEU A 208 -20.61 7.06 1.88
CA LEU A 208 -21.61 5.99 1.78
C LEU A 208 -23.04 6.55 1.89
N LEU A 209 -23.28 7.47 2.83
CA LEU A 209 -24.55 8.17 2.97
C LEU A 209 -24.91 8.99 1.71
N ARG A 210 -23.92 9.67 1.13
CA ARG A 210 -24.11 10.38 -0.15
C ARG A 210 -24.52 9.43 -1.27
N LEU A 211 -23.89 8.26 -1.38
CA LEU A 211 -24.28 7.25 -2.37
C LEU A 211 -25.73 6.78 -2.20
N LYS A 212 -26.10 6.47 -0.97
CA LYS A 212 -27.49 6.13 -0.64
C LYS A 212 -28.45 7.25 -1.07
N ASN A 213 -28.13 8.49 -0.78
CA ASN A 213 -28.97 9.65 -1.10
C ASN A 213 -29.11 9.92 -2.62
N LEU A 214 -28.22 9.35 -3.44
CA LEU A 214 -28.36 9.34 -4.91
C LEU A 214 -29.36 8.27 -5.42
N GLY A 215 -30.06 7.58 -4.54
CA GLY A 215 -31.05 6.55 -4.89
C GLY A 215 -30.45 5.14 -5.05
N ASN A 216 -29.29 4.90 -4.47
CA ASN A 216 -28.66 3.58 -4.46
C ASN A 216 -28.96 2.82 -3.17
N THR A 217 -28.82 1.50 -3.23
CA THR A 217 -28.78 0.65 -2.04
C THR A 217 -27.31 0.41 -1.66
N VAL A 218 -26.97 0.62 -0.39
CA VAL A 218 -25.61 0.40 0.12
C VAL A 218 -25.69 -0.66 1.21
N LEU A 219 -25.14 -1.84 0.95
CA LEU A 219 -25.00 -2.96 1.89
C LEU A 219 -23.55 -3.01 2.36
N VAL A 220 -23.33 -2.89 3.67
CA VAL A 220 -21.98 -2.86 4.24
C VAL A 220 -21.88 -3.92 5.32
N VAL A 221 -20.86 -4.75 5.25
CA VAL A 221 -20.43 -5.61 6.35
C VAL A 221 -19.45 -4.78 7.17
N GLU A 222 -19.79 -4.45 8.41
CA GLU A 222 -18.99 -3.55 9.25
C GLU A 222 -19.04 -3.93 10.73
N HIS A 223 -17.97 -3.56 11.44
CA HIS A 223 -17.84 -3.74 12.88
C HIS A 223 -17.59 -2.41 13.60
N ASP A 224 -17.49 -1.33 12.84
CA ASP A 224 -17.29 0.01 13.38
C ASP A 224 -18.57 0.58 13.98
N GLU A 225 -18.46 1.10 15.21
CA GLU A 225 -19.60 1.64 15.97
C GLU A 225 -20.29 2.80 15.25
N ASP A 226 -19.51 3.72 14.68
CA ASP A 226 -20.07 4.92 14.03
C ASP A 226 -20.80 4.56 12.74
N ALA A 227 -20.28 3.59 11.97
CA ALA A 227 -20.92 3.05 10.79
C ALA A 227 -22.27 2.38 11.14
N ILE A 228 -22.29 1.53 12.18
CA ILE A 228 -23.54 0.85 12.64
C ILE A 228 -24.58 1.87 13.10
N ARG A 229 -24.17 2.90 13.85
CA ARG A 229 -25.08 3.96 14.35
C ARG A 229 -25.64 4.84 13.24
N CYS A 230 -24.92 5.01 12.13
CA CYS A 230 -25.33 5.81 10.98
C CYS A 230 -26.17 5.04 9.95
N ALA A 231 -26.30 3.72 10.09
CA ALA A 231 -27.11 2.89 9.19
C ALA A 231 -28.61 3.17 9.35
N ASP A 232 -29.37 3.03 8.27
CA ASP A 232 -30.84 3.08 8.35
C ASP A 232 -31.42 1.77 8.89
N TYR A 233 -30.73 0.66 8.60
CA TYR A 233 -31.14 -0.69 8.99
C TYR A 233 -29.92 -1.56 9.26
N VAL A 234 -29.97 -2.36 10.31
CA VAL A 234 -28.89 -3.26 10.74
C VAL A 234 -29.41 -4.69 10.79
N VAL A 235 -28.62 -5.62 10.33
CA VAL A 235 -28.83 -7.07 10.47
C VAL A 235 -27.68 -7.61 11.31
N ASP A 236 -27.97 -8.05 12.53
CA ASP A 236 -27.00 -8.61 13.48
C ASP A 236 -26.95 -10.11 13.36
N MET A 237 -25.81 -10.65 12.94
CA MET A 237 -25.59 -12.06 12.70
C MET A 237 -24.92 -12.71 13.91
N GLY A 238 -25.30 -13.95 14.23
CA GLY A 238 -24.74 -14.66 15.37
C GLY A 238 -25.39 -16.04 15.55
N PRO A 239 -25.49 -16.52 16.84
CA PRO A 239 -24.93 -15.95 18.08
C PRO A 239 -23.43 -16.17 18.30
N GLY A 240 -22.80 -17.08 17.55
CA GLY A 240 -21.38 -17.45 17.69
C GLY A 240 -20.62 -17.32 16.39
N ALA A 241 -19.58 -18.17 16.20
CA ALA A 241 -18.78 -18.25 14.99
C ALA A 241 -18.75 -19.71 14.47
N GLY A 242 -18.48 -19.89 13.17
CA GLY A 242 -18.39 -21.19 12.52
C GLY A 242 -19.73 -21.94 12.51
N GLU A 243 -19.74 -23.23 12.85
CA GLU A 243 -20.92 -24.11 12.84
C GLU A 243 -22.05 -23.66 13.77
N HIS A 244 -21.74 -22.81 14.75
CA HIS A 244 -22.68 -22.29 15.74
C HIS A 244 -23.14 -20.86 15.44
N SER A 245 -23.00 -20.41 14.19
CA SER A 245 -23.34 -19.08 13.70
C SER A 245 -24.24 -19.17 12.46
N GLY A 246 -24.56 -18.05 11.87
CA GLY A 246 -25.34 -17.96 10.62
C GLY A 246 -26.82 -17.71 10.84
N GLU A 247 -27.23 -17.34 12.06
CA GLU A 247 -28.59 -16.93 12.37
C GLU A 247 -28.70 -15.41 12.43
N VAL A 248 -29.85 -14.87 12.07
CA VAL A 248 -30.17 -13.46 12.33
C VAL A 248 -30.63 -13.34 13.78
N VAL A 249 -29.78 -12.78 14.64
CA VAL A 249 -30.07 -12.59 16.07
C VAL A 249 -31.00 -11.41 16.31
N ALA A 250 -30.78 -10.34 15.55
CA ALA A 250 -31.58 -9.12 15.61
C ALA A 250 -31.56 -8.43 14.24
N GLN A 251 -32.62 -7.72 13.92
CA GLN A 251 -32.68 -6.84 12.75
C GLN A 251 -33.61 -5.67 13.01
N GLY A 252 -33.32 -4.53 12.41
CA GLY A 252 -34.11 -3.30 12.57
C GLY A 252 -33.23 -2.06 12.50
N THR A 253 -33.76 -0.96 12.98
CA THR A 253 -33.04 0.30 13.15
C THR A 253 -31.91 0.16 14.19
N PRO A 254 -30.86 0.98 14.17
CA PRO A 254 -29.83 0.97 15.21
C PRO A 254 -30.41 1.04 16.63
N ALA A 255 -31.47 1.82 16.84
CA ALA A 255 -32.15 1.93 18.14
C ALA A 255 -32.79 0.61 18.60
N GLU A 256 -33.40 -0.14 17.69
CA GLU A 256 -33.97 -1.46 17.99
C GLU A 256 -32.87 -2.49 18.31
N ILE A 257 -31.74 -2.46 17.61
CA ILE A 257 -30.58 -3.31 17.92
C ILE A 257 -30.02 -3.01 19.31
N LEU A 258 -29.83 -1.73 19.65
CA LEU A 258 -29.36 -1.28 20.97
C LEU A 258 -30.28 -1.71 22.13
N ALA A 259 -31.59 -1.81 21.87
CA ALA A 259 -32.57 -2.22 22.84
C ALA A 259 -32.72 -3.75 22.95
N ASN A 260 -32.23 -4.53 21.98
CA ASN A 260 -32.42 -5.97 21.94
C ASN A 260 -31.46 -6.70 22.88
N PRO A 261 -31.96 -7.39 23.92
CA PRO A 261 -31.11 -8.08 24.90
C PRO A 261 -30.38 -9.31 24.33
N LYS A 262 -30.80 -9.84 23.18
CA LYS A 262 -30.15 -10.96 22.51
C LYS A 262 -28.97 -10.52 21.62
N SER A 263 -28.97 -9.26 21.17
CA SER A 263 -27.91 -8.71 20.35
C SER A 263 -26.64 -8.45 21.20
N LEU A 264 -25.59 -9.18 20.92
CA LEU A 264 -24.30 -8.93 21.56
C LEU A 264 -23.72 -7.57 21.12
N THR A 265 -23.83 -7.26 19.83
CA THR A 265 -23.49 -5.96 19.26
C THR A 265 -24.23 -4.83 19.97
N GLY A 266 -25.54 -4.96 20.15
CA GLY A 266 -26.36 -3.98 20.87
C GLY A 266 -25.95 -3.80 22.32
N GLN A 267 -25.58 -4.86 23.02
CA GLN A 267 -25.12 -4.81 24.42
C GLN A 267 -23.77 -4.09 24.57
N TYR A 268 -22.85 -4.22 23.63
CA TYR A 268 -21.59 -3.45 23.62
C TYR A 268 -21.85 -1.99 23.25
N LEU A 269 -22.63 -1.73 22.21
CA LEU A 269 -22.93 -0.37 21.75
C LEU A 269 -23.70 0.48 22.76
N ASN A 270 -24.56 -0.13 23.58
CA ASN A 270 -25.29 0.57 24.65
C ASN A 270 -24.52 0.65 25.96
N GLY A 271 -23.30 0.07 26.03
CA GLY A 271 -22.42 0.10 27.20
C GLY A 271 -22.82 -0.85 28.33
N LYS A 272 -23.80 -1.76 28.12
CA LYS A 272 -24.17 -2.80 29.09
C LYS A 272 -23.05 -3.82 29.24
N LEU A 273 -22.38 -4.17 28.14
CA LEU A 273 -21.14 -4.94 28.14
C LEU A 273 -19.97 -4.00 27.84
N LYS A 274 -18.85 -4.22 28.52
CA LYS A 274 -17.62 -3.46 28.36
C LYS A 274 -16.41 -4.39 28.45
N ILE A 275 -15.36 -4.05 27.75
CA ILE A 275 -14.06 -4.68 27.91
C ILE A 275 -13.31 -3.92 29.00
N ASP A 276 -13.43 -4.40 30.22
CA ASP A 276 -12.77 -3.76 31.35
C ASP A 276 -11.29 -4.15 31.42
N ARG A 277 -10.50 -3.22 31.92
CA ARG A 277 -9.08 -3.46 32.16
C ARG A 277 -8.92 -4.34 33.41
N LEU A 278 -8.43 -5.56 33.19
CA LEU A 278 -8.31 -6.58 34.24
C LEU A 278 -7.12 -6.36 35.23
N SER A 279 -6.20 -5.47 34.91
CA SER A 279 -5.00 -5.24 35.73
C SER A 279 -4.54 -3.77 35.67
N PRO A 280 -3.86 -3.29 36.74
CA PRO A 280 -3.32 -1.94 36.76
C PRO A 280 -2.26 -1.76 35.65
N MET A 281 -2.12 -0.54 35.17
CA MET A 281 -1.09 -0.21 34.17
C MET A 281 0.30 -0.46 34.73
N ARG A 282 1.10 -1.26 34.02
CA ARG A 282 2.53 -1.38 34.29
C ARG A 282 3.19 -0.07 33.89
N LYS A 283 4.10 0.42 34.72
CA LYS A 283 4.90 1.61 34.43
C LYS A 283 6.08 1.22 33.53
N PRO A 284 6.45 2.08 32.57
CA PRO A 284 7.69 1.91 31.81
C PRO A 284 8.91 1.89 32.75
N ASP A 285 9.85 0.99 32.46
CA ASP A 285 11.16 0.96 33.10
C ASP A 285 12.16 1.73 32.21
N PRO A 286 12.71 2.85 32.68
CA PRO A 286 13.66 3.64 31.88
C PRO A 286 14.93 2.88 31.50
N ALA A 287 15.29 1.84 32.25
CA ALA A 287 16.46 0.99 31.95
C ALA A 287 16.17 -0.06 30.86
N ARG A 288 14.92 -0.25 30.46
CA ARG A 288 14.47 -1.27 29.51
C ARG A 288 13.70 -0.64 28.36
N MET A 289 14.40 0.15 27.56
CA MET A 289 13.84 0.85 26.39
C MET A 289 14.51 0.36 25.11
N LEU A 290 13.73 0.11 24.07
CA LEU A 290 14.19 0.01 22.71
C LEU A 290 14.08 1.40 22.10
N THR A 291 15.21 2.02 21.74
CA THR A 291 15.21 3.36 21.16
C THR A 291 15.66 3.32 19.71
N ILE A 292 14.85 3.89 18.84
CA ILE A 292 15.17 4.15 17.45
C ILE A 292 15.64 5.60 17.37
N HIS A 293 16.82 5.82 16.81
CA HIS A 293 17.39 7.15 16.66
C HIS A 293 17.43 7.60 15.21
N ASN A 294 17.07 8.85 14.96
CA ASN A 294 17.29 9.55 13.69
C ASN A 294 16.73 8.79 12.45
N ALA A 295 15.55 8.21 12.59
CA ALA A 295 14.91 7.49 11.49
C ALA A 295 14.44 8.46 10.40
N THR A 296 14.95 8.27 9.17
CA THR A 296 14.66 9.12 7.99
C THR A 296 14.10 8.32 6.81
N GLY A 297 13.70 7.06 7.04
CA GLY A 297 13.12 6.22 5.98
C GLY A 297 11.75 6.73 5.53
N ASN A 298 11.44 6.65 4.23
CA ASN A 298 10.19 7.09 3.63
C ASN A 298 9.84 8.56 3.97
N ASN A 299 8.75 8.81 4.71
CA ASN A 299 8.30 10.14 5.12
C ASN A 299 8.76 10.55 6.52
N LEU A 300 9.54 9.72 7.21
CA LEU A 300 10.05 10.03 8.54
C LEU A 300 11.05 11.21 8.50
N LYS A 301 10.91 12.14 9.44
CA LYS A 301 11.70 13.36 9.52
C LYS A 301 12.56 13.32 10.76
N ASP A 302 13.67 12.57 10.69
CA ASP A 302 14.64 12.46 11.78
C ASP A 302 13.99 12.07 13.12
N VAL A 303 13.16 11.01 13.06
CA VAL A 303 12.33 10.59 14.19
C VAL A 303 13.16 9.80 15.19
N THR A 304 13.14 10.22 16.45
CA THR A 304 13.65 9.44 17.58
C THR A 304 12.47 9.02 18.45
N ALA A 305 12.33 7.69 18.69
CA ALA A 305 11.25 7.14 19.47
C ALA A 305 11.77 6.04 20.44
N SER A 306 11.29 6.05 21.68
CA SER A 306 11.63 5.06 22.69
C SER A 306 10.42 4.19 23.02
N ILE A 307 10.58 2.89 22.89
CA ILE A 307 9.55 1.87 23.09
C ILE A 307 9.89 1.07 24.34
N PRO A 308 9.06 1.09 25.40
CA PRO A 308 9.32 0.34 26.61
C PRO A 308 9.19 -1.17 26.39
N VAL A 309 10.20 -1.93 26.81
CA VAL A 309 10.24 -3.39 26.68
C VAL A 309 9.37 -4.05 27.77
N GLY A 310 8.61 -5.08 27.37
CA GLY A 310 7.74 -5.84 28.27
C GLY A 310 6.38 -5.20 28.56
N LEU A 311 6.01 -4.18 27.78
CA LEU A 311 4.69 -3.55 27.82
C LEU A 311 3.94 -3.79 26.49
N PHE A 312 2.63 -3.67 26.54
CA PHE A 312 1.80 -3.55 25.35
C PHE A 312 1.86 -2.09 24.88
N VAL A 313 2.49 -1.86 23.75
CA VAL A 313 2.69 -0.53 23.17
C VAL A 313 1.89 -0.43 21.89
N CYS A 314 1.10 0.63 21.76
CA CYS A 314 0.34 0.93 20.57
C CYS A 314 1.01 2.09 19.80
N VAL A 315 1.27 1.88 18.52
CA VAL A 315 1.70 2.94 17.59
C VAL A 315 0.47 3.33 16.76
N THR A 316 0.11 4.60 16.78
CA THR A 316 -1.09 5.10 16.13
C THR A 316 -0.81 6.39 15.38
N GLY A 317 -1.67 6.74 14.43
CA GLY A 317 -1.59 7.96 13.62
C GLY A 317 -2.60 7.94 12.47
N VAL A 318 -2.74 9.05 11.79
CA VAL A 318 -3.60 9.13 10.57
C VAL A 318 -3.00 8.30 9.44
N SER A 319 -3.86 7.82 8.54
CA SER A 319 -3.43 7.04 7.37
C SER A 319 -2.34 7.78 6.58
N GLY A 320 -1.22 7.11 6.32
CA GLY A 320 -0.07 7.69 5.61
C GLY A 320 0.85 8.57 6.48
N SER A 321 0.73 8.53 7.81
CA SER A 321 1.60 9.32 8.70
C SER A 321 3.01 8.74 8.88
N GLY A 322 3.19 7.44 8.62
CA GLY A 322 4.49 6.78 8.76
C GLY A 322 4.39 5.27 8.78
#